data_7e2c327692c6b7fd1dbad717ca37390a
#
_entry.id   7e2c327692c6b7fd1dbad717ca37390a
#
_cell.length_a   1.000
_cell.length_b   1.000
_cell.length_c   1.000
_cell.angle_alpha   90.00
_cell.angle_beta   90.00
_cell.angle_gamma   90.00
#
_symmetry.space_group_name_H-M   'P 1'
#
loop_
_entity.id
_entity.type
_entity.pdbx_description
1 polymer ?
#
loop_
_entity_poly.entity_id
_entity_poly.type
_entity_poly.pdbx_seq_one_letter_code
_entity_poly.pdbx_strand_id
1 'polypeptide(L)'
;MIISTALKEDIGELTDLWQTCFGDDDDYIGAFMRSRFVPEHTLIGREDGKICSALYLLDGKGRIAGEAFDAAYLYAACTHPDFRSRGYMGELLRSAESLCRDSGLDYICLVPAEDSLFDYYSRFGYRPAFEEKLLKIDRSHLELIADGSTEIEELTAENMQTVRNACLCGIDCFVWDIDALQYAIDENANAGCKSVAAFSSGRSSAYALFDEESETAIIRECAARRGCIPVLAHALLSASKCSEFSFRLPLDFPLSADSFTTRNNAMLLPLNADSASALKDIKNAYMGLTLG
;
A
#
# COMPACT_ATOMS: atom_id res chain seq x y z
N MET A 1 -24.55 -14.81 11.63
CA MET A 1 -23.38 -14.00 12.08
C MET A 1 -23.86 -12.64 12.59
N ILE A 2 -23.31 -12.11 13.66
CA ILE A 2 -23.59 -10.75 14.17
C ILE A 2 -22.40 -9.87 13.79
N ILE A 3 -22.66 -8.71 13.19
CA ILE A 3 -21.63 -7.75 12.79
C ILE A 3 -21.64 -6.58 13.76
N SER A 4 -20.47 -6.15 14.19
CA SER A 4 -20.23 -4.95 14.99
C SER A 4 -18.85 -4.37 14.70
N THR A 5 -18.57 -3.18 15.21
CA THR A 5 -17.20 -2.73 15.38
C THR A 5 -16.49 -3.53 16.47
N ALA A 6 -15.18 -3.61 16.41
CA ALA A 6 -14.36 -4.27 17.41
C ALA A 6 -14.30 -3.48 18.70
N LEU A 7 -13.86 -4.13 19.77
CA LEU A 7 -13.49 -3.53 21.05
C LEU A 7 -12.00 -3.78 21.32
N LYS A 8 -11.41 -3.06 22.25
CA LYS A 8 -10.00 -3.26 22.63
C LYS A 8 -9.75 -4.67 23.22
N GLU A 9 -10.73 -5.24 23.91
CA GLU A 9 -10.69 -6.59 24.45
C GLU A 9 -10.71 -7.69 23.38
N ASP A 10 -11.05 -7.35 22.14
CA ASP A 10 -11.08 -8.29 21.01
C ASP A 10 -9.70 -8.56 20.40
N ILE A 11 -8.66 -7.79 20.78
CA ILE A 11 -7.32 -7.89 20.19
C ILE A 11 -6.79 -9.35 20.21
N GLY A 12 -7.00 -10.10 21.29
CA GLY A 12 -6.56 -11.49 21.38
C GLY A 12 -7.20 -12.38 20.31
N GLU A 13 -8.55 -12.34 20.19
CA GLU A 13 -9.27 -13.13 19.18
C GLU A 13 -8.95 -12.66 17.75
N LEU A 14 -8.71 -11.36 17.55
CA LEU A 14 -8.29 -10.80 16.25
C LEU A 14 -6.89 -11.25 15.86
N THR A 15 -5.95 -11.34 16.83
CA THR A 15 -4.61 -11.88 16.61
C THR A 15 -4.68 -13.35 16.20
N ASP A 16 -5.46 -14.18 16.91
CA ASP A 16 -5.62 -15.59 16.60
C ASP A 16 -6.24 -15.80 15.20
N LEU A 17 -7.24 -14.98 14.84
CA LEU A 17 -7.87 -15.01 13.52
C LEU A 17 -6.87 -14.63 12.42
N TRP A 18 -6.09 -13.58 12.65
CA TRP A 18 -5.06 -13.09 11.72
C TRP A 18 -4.00 -14.16 11.45
N GLN A 19 -3.42 -14.74 12.52
CA GLN A 19 -2.45 -15.84 12.41
C GLN A 19 -3.02 -17.03 11.62
N THR A 20 -4.27 -17.40 11.92
CA THR A 20 -4.95 -18.53 11.24
C THR A 20 -5.15 -18.26 9.74
N CYS A 21 -5.38 -17.00 9.36
CA CYS A 21 -5.71 -16.64 7.97
C CYS A 21 -4.50 -16.30 7.11
N PHE A 22 -3.48 -15.66 7.68
CA PHE A 22 -2.31 -15.11 6.95
C PHE A 22 -1.00 -15.78 7.34
N GLY A 23 -0.89 -16.32 8.55
CA GLY A 23 0.33 -17.02 9.01
C GLY A 23 1.42 -16.09 9.53
N ASP A 24 1.11 -14.79 9.71
CA ASP A 24 2.06 -13.82 10.26
C ASP A 24 2.36 -14.10 11.73
N ASP A 25 3.53 -13.69 12.20
CA ASP A 25 3.96 -13.88 13.58
C ASP A 25 3.39 -12.84 14.55
N ASP A 26 3.53 -13.10 15.84
CA ASP A 26 3.02 -12.23 16.91
C ASP A 26 3.64 -10.84 16.90
N ASP A 27 4.90 -10.71 16.52
CA ASP A 27 5.61 -9.43 16.50
C ASP A 27 5.06 -8.52 15.39
N TYR A 28 4.82 -9.08 14.21
CA TYR A 28 4.21 -8.38 13.09
C TYR A 28 2.78 -7.93 13.42
N ILE A 29 1.92 -8.86 13.84
CA ILE A 29 0.53 -8.56 14.21
C ILE A 29 0.48 -7.58 15.37
N GLY A 30 1.33 -7.77 16.38
CA GLY A 30 1.42 -6.88 17.54
C GLY A 30 1.86 -5.46 17.17
N ALA A 31 2.74 -5.28 16.19
CA ALA A 31 3.12 -3.97 15.67
C ALA A 31 1.92 -3.26 15.03
N PHE A 32 1.14 -3.97 14.20
CA PHE A 32 -0.09 -3.44 13.62
C PHE A 32 -1.11 -3.05 14.70
N MET A 33 -1.39 -3.96 15.66
CA MET A 33 -2.36 -3.72 16.72
C MET A 33 -1.99 -2.53 17.63
N ARG A 34 -0.71 -2.25 17.81
CA ARG A 34 -0.25 -1.07 18.57
C ARG A 34 -0.32 0.24 17.80
N SER A 35 -0.11 0.19 16.49
CA SER A 35 0.14 1.40 15.68
C SER A 35 -1.04 1.80 14.80
N ARG A 36 -1.81 0.83 14.30
CA ARG A 36 -2.83 1.05 13.27
C ARG A 36 -4.23 0.57 13.62
N PHE A 37 -4.37 -0.26 14.65
CA PHE A 37 -5.67 -0.76 15.08
C PHE A 37 -6.51 0.34 15.71
N VAL A 38 -7.67 0.61 15.10
CA VAL A 38 -8.72 1.50 15.61
C VAL A 38 -9.99 0.68 15.76
N PRO A 39 -10.47 0.42 17.00
CA PRO A 39 -11.64 -0.42 17.22
C PRO A 39 -12.87 0.00 16.41
N GLU A 40 -13.15 1.31 16.37
CA GLU A 40 -14.30 1.90 15.69
C GLU A 40 -14.24 1.75 14.16
N HIS A 41 -13.03 1.56 13.61
CA HIS A 41 -12.75 1.35 12.19
C HIS A 41 -12.46 -0.13 11.85
N THR A 42 -12.63 -1.04 12.80
CA THR A 42 -12.45 -2.48 12.61
C THR A 42 -13.79 -3.19 12.68
N LEU A 43 -14.21 -3.82 11.60
CA LEU A 43 -15.46 -4.58 11.56
C LEU A 43 -15.17 -6.05 11.81
N ILE A 44 -15.97 -6.64 12.69
CA ILE A 44 -15.90 -8.06 13.07
C ILE A 44 -17.24 -8.76 12.85
N GLY A 45 -17.18 -10.01 12.44
CA GLY A 45 -18.33 -10.92 12.39
C GLY A 45 -18.18 -11.99 13.44
N ARG A 46 -19.19 -12.12 14.34
CA ARG A 46 -19.23 -13.15 15.38
C ARG A 46 -20.29 -14.20 15.09
N GLU A 47 -19.93 -15.46 15.28
CA GLU A 47 -20.86 -16.59 15.31
C GLU A 47 -20.60 -17.40 16.58
N ASP A 48 -21.66 -17.71 17.31
CA ASP A 48 -21.59 -18.41 18.60
C ASP A 48 -20.61 -17.78 19.61
N GLY A 49 -20.55 -16.45 19.61
CA GLY A 49 -19.71 -15.65 20.50
C GLY A 49 -18.24 -15.51 20.08
N LYS A 50 -17.79 -16.19 19.01
CA LYS A 50 -16.41 -16.14 18.51
C LYS A 50 -16.29 -15.25 17.27
N ILE A 51 -15.18 -14.52 17.15
CA ILE A 51 -14.85 -13.78 15.93
C ILE A 51 -14.47 -14.78 14.83
N CYS A 52 -15.23 -14.78 13.74
CA CYS A 52 -15.00 -15.67 12.61
C CYS A 52 -14.61 -14.93 11.31
N SER A 53 -14.78 -13.61 11.28
CA SER A 53 -14.37 -12.78 10.14
C SER A 53 -14.05 -11.37 10.62
N ALA A 54 -13.09 -10.71 9.97
CA ALA A 54 -12.70 -9.34 10.30
C ALA A 54 -12.20 -8.60 9.06
N LEU A 55 -12.26 -7.27 9.10
CA LEU A 55 -11.56 -6.35 8.21
C LEU A 55 -11.23 -5.06 8.94
N TYR A 56 -10.20 -4.37 8.49
CA TYR A 56 -9.72 -3.14 9.07
C TYR A 56 -9.85 -2.01 8.04
N LEU A 57 -10.30 -0.83 8.48
CA LEU A 57 -10.42 0.36 7.66
C LEU A 57 -9.41 1.38 8.17
N LEU A 58 -8.35 1.58 7.41
CA LEU A 58 -7.30 2.56 7.73
C LEU A 58 -7.61 3.86 7.02
N ASP A 59 -7.38 4.99 7.70
CA ASP A 59 -7.58 6.30 7.12
C ASP A 59 -6.63 6.54 5.95
N GLY A 60 -7.15 7.07 4.87
CA GLY A 60 -6.42 7.38 3.66
C GLY A 60 -6.98 8.59 2.94
N LYS A 61 -6.16 9.16 2.10
CA LYS A 61 -6.51 10.30 1.24
C LYS A 61 -5.99 10.06 -0.16
N GLY A 62 -6.39 10.90 -1.09
CA GLY A 62 -5.84 10.81 -2.43
C GLY A 62 -6.21 11.99 -3.30
N ARG A 63 -5.85 11.88 -4.57
CA ARG A 63 -6.23 12.80 -5.64
C ARG A 63 -6.71 12.00 -6.84
N ILE A 64 -7.83 12.45 -7.42
CA ILE A 64 -8.37 11.95 -8.68
C ILE A 64 -8.80 13.16 -9.51
N ALA A 65 -8.37 13.23 -10.75
CA ALA A 65 -8.60 14.34 -11.66
C ALA A 65 -8.22 15.72 -11.07
N GLY A 66 -7.18 15.74 -10.19
CA GLY A 66 -6.69 16.93 -9.51
C GLY A 66 -7.43 17.29 -8.21
N GLU A 67 -8.58 16.66 -7.92
CA GLU A 67 -9.36 16.89 -6.70
C GLU A 67 -8.94 15.94 -5.58
N ALA A 68 -8.85 16.47 -4.36
CA ALA A 68 -8.59 15.69 -3.17
C ALA A 68 -9.82 14.88 -2.76
N PHE A 69 -9.62 13.69 -2.20
CA PHE A 69 -10.68 12.85 -1.64
C PHE A 69 -10.25 12.23 -0.31
N ASP A 70 -11.23 11.91 0.53
CA ASP A 70 -11.04 11.12 1.74
C ASP A 70 -11.49 9.67 1.49
N ALA A 71 -10.70 8.71 1.98
CA ALA A 71 -10.96 7.29 1.76
C ALA A 71 -10.63 6.45 2.98
N ALA A 72 -11.22 5.26 3.04
CA ALA A 72 -10.75 4.17 3.88
C ALA A 72 -9.92 3.19 3.03
N TYR A 73 -8.76 2.79 3.52
CA TYR A 73 -8.01 1.66 2.96
C TYR A 73 -8.43 0.38 3.69
N LEU A 74 -9.10 -0.51 2.97
CA LEU A 74 -9.55 -1.79 3.50
C LEU A 74 -8.38 -2.75 3.53
N TYR A 75 -8.02 -3.19 4.73
CA TYR A 75 -6.83 -3.97 5.02
C TYR A 75 -7.16 -5.27 5.73
N ALA A 76 -6.35 -6.29 5.54
CA ALA A 76 -6.38 -7.60 6.21
C ALA A 76 -7.79 -8.22 6.33
N ALA A 77 -8.57 -8.16 5.23
CA ALA A 77 -9.90 -8.77 5.19
C ALA A 77 -9.80 -10.29 5.23
N CYS A 78 -10.31 -10.91 6.28
CA CYS A 78 -10.16 -12.35 6.47
C CYS A 78 -11.42 -13.03 7.04
N THR A 79 -11.55 -14.31 6.73
CA THR A 79 -12.56 -15.21 7.32
C THR A 79 -11.87 -16.51 7.69
N HIS A 80 -12.08 -16.94 8.93
CA HIS A 80 -11.55 -18.20 9.44
C HIS A 80 -11.91 -19.36 8.50
N PRO A 81 -11.00 -20.29 8.19
CA PRO A 81 -11.22 -21.37 7.23
C PRO A 81 -12.53 -22.14 7.42
N ASP A 82 -12.90 -22.48 8.66
CA ASP A 82 -14.11 -23.23 8.98
C ASP A 82 -15.42 -22.47 8.70
N PHE A 83 -15.34 -21.16 8.49
CA PHE A 83 -16.48 -20.27 8.24
C PHE A 83 -16.51 -19.70 6.82
N ARG A 84 -15.55 -20.09 5.95
CA ARG A 84 -15.53 -19.68 4.54
C ARG A 84 -16.73 -20.20 3.77
N SER A 85 -17.01 -19.57 2.63
CA SER A 85 -18.12 -19.91 1.71
C SER A 85 -19.53 -19.76 2.31
N ARG A 86 -19.67 -19.04 3.43
CA ARG A 86 -20.97 -18.72 4.07
C ARG A 86 -21.44 -17.28 3.77
N GLY A 87 -20.68 -16.52 2.98
CA GLY A 87 -21.03 -15.15 2.62
C GLY A 87 -20.60 -14.07 3.65
N TYR A 88 -19.93 -14.44 4.74
CA TYR A 88 -19.62 -13.54 5.87
C TYR A 88 -18.77 -12.33 5.46
N MET A 89 -17.71 -12.52 4.66
CA MET A 89 -16.94 -11.41 4.16
C MET A 89 -17.79 -10.45 3.30
N GLY A 90 -18.71 -10.98 2.50
CA GLY A 90 -19.63 -10.15 1.73
C GLY A 90 -20.57 -9.29 2.59
N GLU A 91 -20.99 -9.80 3.77
CA GLU A 91 -21.76 -9.02 4.73
C GLU A 91 -20.89 -7.94 5.40
N LEU A 92 -19.64 -8.26 5.76
CA LEU A 92 -18.69 -7.28 6.31
C LEU A 92 -18.38 -6.16 5.30
N LEU A 93 -18.17 -6.48 4.02
CA LEU A 93 -17.93 -5.48 2.96
C LEU A 93 -19.10 -4.50 2.82
N ARG A 94 -20.34 -4.97 2.87
CA ARG A 94 -21.53 -4.09 2.83
C ARG A 94 -21.64 -3.22 4.10
N SER A 95 -21.28 -3.78 5.26
CA SER A 95 -21.24 -3.02 6.50
C SER A 95 -20.15 -1.95 6.50
N ALA A 96 -18.98 -2.27 5.92
CA ALA A 96 -17.89 -1.31 5.71
C ALA A 96 -18.33 -0.17 4.77
N GLU A 97 -19.02 -0.50 3.67
CA GLU A 97 -19.59 0.49 2.76
C GLU A 97 -20.55 1.44 3.48
N SER A 98 -21.48 0.89 4.30
CA SER A 98 -22.42 1.74 5.07
C SER A 98 -21.68 2.62 6.07
N LEU A 99 -20.76 2.06 6.86
CA LEU A 99 -19.97 2.79 7.85
C LEU A 99 -19.19 3.95 7.21
N CYS A 100 -18.53 3.73 6.08
CA CYS A 100 -17.75 4.74 5.39
C CYS A 100 -18.65 5.83 4.76
N ARG A 101 -19.83 5.46 4.21
CA ARG A 101 -20.81 6.42 3.72
C ARG A 101 -21.34 7.33 4.84
N ASP A 102 -21.69 6.74 5.98
CA ASP A 102 -22.22 7.46 7.14
C ASP A 102 -21.14 8.40 7.74
N SER A 103 -19.86 8.03 7.59
CA SER A 103 -18.70 8.87 7.96
C SER A 103 -18.35 9.94 6.93
N GLY A 104 -19.05 10.00 5.79
CA GLY A 104 -18.85 11.03 4.76
C GLY A 104 -17.61 10.83 3.90
N LEU A 105 -17.04 9.61 3.84
CA LEU A 105 -15.91 9.31 2.97
C LEU A 105 -16.32 9.22 1.49
N ASP A 106 -15.38 9.45 0.59
CA ASP A 106 -15.60 9.41 -0.86
C ASP A 106 -15.40 8.02 -1.44
N TYR A 107 -14.42 7.26 -0.90
CA TYR A 107 -14.05 5.95 -1.42
C TYR A 107 -13.68 4.96 -0.33
N ILE A 108 -13.82 3.65 -0.67
CA ILE A 108 -13.04 2.59 -0.04
C ILE A 108 -12.03 2.10 -1.08
N CYS A 109 -10.76 2.06 -0.69
CA CYS A 109 -9.66 1.53 -1.49
C CYS A 109 -9.23 0.17 -0.96
N LEU A 110 -8.82 -0.75 -1.82
CA LEU A 110 -8.18 -2.01 -1.43
C LEU A 110 -7.18 -2.48 -2.50
N VAL A 111 -6.23 -3.30 -2.06
CA VAL A 111 -5.32 -4.03 -2.94
C VAL A 111 -5.68 -5.52 -2.86
N PRO A 112 -6.18 -6.13 -3.95
CA PRO A 112 -6.40 -7.57 -3.98
C PRO A 112 -5.08 -8.33 -3.84
N ALA A 113 -5.02 -9.31 -2.95
CA ALA A 113 -3.80 -10.11 -2.75
C ALA A 113 -3.45 -11.00 -3.95
N GLU A 114 -4.45 -11.33 -4.79
CA GLU A 114 -4.29 -12.14 -6.00
C GLU A 114 -5.29 -11.73 -7.08
N ASP A 115 -5.00 -12.06 -8.33
CA ASP A 115 -5.81 -11.66 -9.49
C ASP A 115 -7.26 -12.14 -9.42
N SER A 116 -7.52 -13.30 -8.84
CA SER A 116 -8.87 -13.85 -8.67
C SER A 116 -9.78 -12.97 -7.80
N LEU A 117 -9.20 -12.20 -6.90
CA LEU A 117 -9.94 -11.32 -5.99
C LEU A 117 -10.45 -10.04 -6.67
N PHE A 118 -9.91 -9.63 -7.81
CA PHE A 118 -10.49 -8.53 -8.60
C PHE A 118 -11.94 -8.85 -8.99
N ASP A 119 -12.22 -10.05 -9.46
CA ASP A 119 -13.57 -10.50 -9.81
C ASP A 119 -14.45 -10.62 -8.55
N TYR A 120 -13.88 -11.04 -7.44
CA TYR A 120 -14.61 -11.13 -6.18
C TYR A 120 -15.09 -9.76 -5.71
N TYR A 121 -14.18 -8.79 -5.59
CA TYR A 121 -14.52 -7.43 -5.13
C TYR A 121 -15.39 -6.66 -6.12
N SER A 122 -15.28 -6.93 -7.42
CA SER A 122 -16.14 -6.33 -8.44
C SER A 122 -17.63 -6.60 -8.21
N ARG A 123 -17.99 -7.74 -7.61
CA ARG A 123 -19.38 -8.07 -7.21
C ARG A 123 -19.95 -7.16 -6.13
N PHE A 124 -19.07 -6.45 -5.41
CA PHE A 124 -19.42 -5.47 -4.38
C PHE A 124 -19.26 -4.02 -4.86
N GLY A 125 -19.08 -3.82 -6.16
CA GLY A 125 -19.00 -2.49 -6.78
C GLY A 125 -17.61 -1.88 -6.86
N TYR A 126 -16.58 -2.55 -6.36
CA TYR A 126 -15.20 -2.12 -6.53
C TYR A 126 -14.78 -2.19 -7.99
N ARG A 127 -13.96 -1.24 -8.43
CA ARG A 127 -13.44 -1.15 -9.79
C ARG A 127 -11.93 -0.98 -9.78
N PRO A 128 -11.17 -1.63 -10.69
CA PRO A 128 -9.77 -1.32 -10.89
C PRO A 128 -9.61 0.18 -11.16
N ALA A 129 -8.67 0.81 -10.44
CA ALA A 129 -8.48 2.26 -10.50
C ALA A 129 -7.01 2.67 -10.49
N PHE A 130 -6.14 1.82 -10.00
CA PHE A 130 -4.70 2.08 -9.92
C PHE A 130 -3.94 1.07 -10.75
N GLU A 131 -2.92 1.57 -11.44
CA GLU A 131 -2.04 0.77 -12.28
C GLU A 131 -0.58 0.97 -11.87
N GLU A 132 0.22 -0.06 -12.09
CA GLU A 132 1.66 -0.01 -11.88
C GLU A 132 2.42 -0.54 -13.08
N LYS A 133 3.57 0.06 -13.33
CA LYS A 133 4.58 -0.40 -14.26
C LYS A 133 5.53 -1.34 -13.54
N LEU A 134 5.65 -2.57 -14.04
CA LEU A 134 6.62 -3.55 -13.57
C LEU A 134 7.84 -3.52 -14.48
N LEU A 135 9.00 -3.28 -13.89
CA LEU A 135 10.23 -3.06 -14.61
C LEU A 135 11.36 -3.85 -13.95
N LYS A 136 12.15 -4.57 -14.75
CA LYS A 136 13.39 -5.21 -14.30
C LYS A 136 14.58 -4.54 -14.96
N ILE A 137 15.61 -4.26 -14.18
CA ILE A 137 16.81 -3.57 -14.62
C ILE A 137 18.03 -4.29 -14.05
N ASP A 138 18.99 -4.58 -14.90
CA ASP A 138 20.29 -5.10 -14.50
C ASP A 138 21.12 -4.04 -13.76
N ARG A 139 21.94 -4.47 -12.82
CA ARG A 139 22.86 -3.60 -12.07
C ARG A 139 23.68 -2.70 -12.98
N SER A 140 24.21 -3.24 -14.07
CA SER A 140 25.02 -2.49 -15.04
C SER A 140 24.29 -1.28 -15.64
N HIS A 141 22.99 -1.37 -15.83
CA HIS A 141 22.18 -0.24 -16.32
C HIS A 141 22.09 0.89 -15.25
N LEU A 142 21.87 0.52 -13.98
CA LEU A 142 21.88 1.50 -12.88
C LEU A 142 23.26 2.16 -12.73
N GLU A 143 24.36 1.39 -12.89
CA GLU A 143 25.75 1.90 -12.85
C GLU A 143 26.03 2.94 -13.94
N LEU A 144 25.42 2.78 -15.12
CA LEU A 144 25.58 3.76 -16.22
C LEU A 144 24.92 5.12 -15.95
N ILE A 145 23.86 5.15 -15.13
CA ILE A 145 23.08 6.36 -14.89
C ILE A 145 23.31 6.97 -13.50
N ALA A 146 23.96 6.23 -12.58
CA ALA A 146 24.14 6.66 -11.19
C ALA A 146 25.00 7.94 -11.08
N ASP A 147 24.60 8.84 -10.15
CA ASP A 147 25.36 10.03 -9.76
C ASP A 147 26.08 9.79 -8.43
N GLY A 148 27.41 9.65 -8.48
CA GLY A 148 28.25 9.39 -7.33
C GLY A 148 28.43 10.57 -6.35
N SER A 149 27.88 11.75 -6.65
CA SER A 149 27.91 12.92 -5.74
C SER A 149 26.79 12.93 -4.70
N THR A 150 26.06 11.83 -4.58
CA THR A 150 24.89 11.67 -3.72
C THR A 150 25.30 11.32 -2.28
N GLU A 151 24.70 11.98 -1.30
CA GLU A 151 24.79 11.63 0.11
C GLU A 151 23.69 10.60 0.46
N ILE A 152 24.09 9.55 1.17
CA ILE A 152 23.17 8.48 1.60
C ILE A 152 22.90 8.65 3.09
N GLU A 153 21.62 8.64 3.45
CA GLU A 153 21.16 8.75 4.83
C GLU A 153 20.11 7.69 5.16
N GLU A 154 19.75 7.59 6.43
CA GLU A 154 18.64 6.78 6.90
C GLU A 154 17.30 7.37 6.39
N LEU A 155 16.37 6.48 6.02
CA LEU A 155 15.04 6.90 5.59
C LEU A 155 14.19 7.27 6.81
N THR A 156 13.64 8.48 6.83
CA THR A 156 12.64 8.92 7.80
C THR A 156 11.28 9.17 7.13
N ALA A 157 10.20 9.16 7.90
CA ALA A 157 8.88 9.43 7.37
C ALA A 157 8.77 10.83 6.73
N GLU A 158 9.47 11.82 7.27
CA GLU A 158 9.47 13.20 6.76
C GLU A 158 10.16 13.30 5.40
N ASN A 159 11.35 12.68 5.25
CA ASN A 159 12.05 12.74 3.97
C ASN A 159 11.35 11.86 2.92
N MET A 160 10.77 10.73 3.30
CA MET A 160 9.91 9.89 2.46
C MET A 160 8.70 10.69 1.96
N GLN A 161 7.92 11.31 2.87
CA GLN A 161 6.75 12.12 2.52
C GLN A 161 7.12 13.26 1.57
N THR A 162 8.21 13.95 1.86
CA THR A 162 8.70 15.08 1.05
C THR A 162 9.01 14.67 -0.38
N VAL A 163 9.72 13.58 -0.58
CA VAL A 163 10.10 13.06 -1.91
C VAL A 163 8.89 12.46 -2.62
N ARG A 164 8.07 11.67 -1.90
CA ARG A 164 6.86 11.05 -2.44
C ARG A 164 5.88 12.08 -2.97
N ASN A 165 5.59 13.13 -2.19
CA ASN A 165 4.69 14.20 -2.60
C ASN A 165 5.21 14.96 -3.82
N ALA A 166 6.51 15.16 -3.93
CA ALA A 166 7.13 15.80 -5.10
C ALA A 166 7.12 14.91 -6.35
N CYS A 167 7.32 13.60 -6.18
CA CYS A 167 7.26 12.61 -7.27
C CYS A 167 5.84 12.47 -7.83
N LEU A 168 4.85 12.40 -6.94
CA LEU A 168 3.45 12.19 -7.30
C LEU A 168 2.68 13.50 -7.59
N CYS A 169 3.37 14.64 -7.66
CA CYS A 169 2.74 15.91 -7.98
C CYS A 169 2.15 15.88 -9.41
N GLY A 170 0.84 16.10 -9.53
CA GLY A 170 0.10 16.05 -10.79
C GLY A 170 -0.28 14.65 -11.27
N ILE A 171 -0.02 13.61 -10.47
CA ILE A 171 -0.46 12.24 -10.73
C ILE A 171 -1.66 11.94 -9.82
N ASP A 172 -2.67 11.28 -10.36
CA ASP A 172 -3.74 10.71 -9.55
C ASP A 172 -3.15 9.61 -8.66
N CYS A 173 -3.35 9.70 -7.35
CA CYS A 173 -2.66 8.81 -6.42
C CYS A 173 -3.34 8.69 -5.06
N PHE A 174 -3.04 7.61 -4.36
CA PHE A 174 -3.31 7.47 -2.95
C PHE A 174 -2.20 8.15 -2.12
N VAL A 175 -2.60 8.88 -1.09
CA VAL A 175 -1.69 9.66 -0.23
C VAL A 175 -1.76 9.11 1.19
N TRP A 176 -0.60 8.71 1.71
CA TRP A 176 -0.45 8.29 3.09
C TRP A 176 -0.05 9.47 3.99
N ASP A 177 -0.57 9.49 5.21
CA ASP A 177 -0.10 10.41 6.25
C ASP A 177 1.28 10.00 6.79
N ILE A 178 1.86 10.84 7.63
CA ILE A 178 3.20 10.61 8.14
C ILE A 178 3.27 9.39 9.06
N ASP A 179 2.20 9.10 9.81
CA ASP A 179 2.15 7.95 10.72
C ASP A 179 2.07 6.64 9.94
N ALA A 180 1.36 6.61 8.81
CA ALA A 180 1.33 5.46 7.91
C ALA A 180 2.70 5.22 7.24
N LEU A 181 3.39 6.31 6.85
CA LEU A 181 4.74 6.20 6.28
C LEU A 181 5.75 5.71 7.32
N GLN A 182 5.66 6.18 8.57
CA GLN A 182 6.51 5.67 9.65
C GLN A 182 6.24 4.19 9.90
N TYR A 183 4.95 3.80 9.99
CA TYR A 183 4.58 2.39 10.12
C TYR A 183 5.17 1.52 9.00
N ALA A 184 5.12 1.97 7.75
CA ALA A 184 5.68 1.23 6.62
C ALA A 184 7.21 1.09 6.69
N ILE A 185 7.92 2.11 7.19
CA ILE A 185 9.37 2.04 7.42
C ILE A 185 9.68 1.02 8.51
N ASP A 186 8.94 1.07 9.62
CA ASP A 186 9.12 0.17 10.76
C ASP A 186 8.77 -1.28 10.38
N GLU A 187 7.68 -1.49 9.65
CA GLU A 187 7.27 -2.79 9.11
C GLU A 187 8.35 -3.37 8.20
N ASN A 188 8.87 -2.57 7.27
CA ASN A 188 9.95 -2.97 6.36
C ASN A 188 11.22 -3.38 7.14
N ALA A 189 11.58 -2.62 8.18
CA ALA A 189 12.72 -2.92 9.03
C ALA A 189 12.50 -4.19 9.87
N ASN A 190 11.32 -4.38 10.46
CA ASN A 190 10.96 -5.56 11.24
C ASN A 190 10.95 -6.84 10.39
N ALA A 191 10.58 -6.73 9.11
CA ALA A 191 10.68 -7.83 8.14
C ALA A 191 12.13 -8.13 7.70
N GLY A 192 13.13 -7.40 8.21
CA GLY A 192 14.52 -7.53 7.80
C GLY A 192 14.84 -6.96 6.42
N CYS A 193 13.91 -6.22 5.84
CA CYS A 193 14.06 -5.55 4.57
C CYS A 193 14.87 -4.26 4.70
N LYS A 194 15.31 -3.71 3.58
CA LYS A 194 16.19 -2.54 3.53
C LYS A 194 15.44 -1.27 3.16
N SER A 195 15.94 -0.15 3.64
CA SER A 195 15.51 1.18 3.23
C SER A 195 16.71 2.09 2.99
N VAL A 196 16.56 3.09 2.13
CA VAL A 196 17.59 4.07 1.84
C VAL A 196 16.96 5.40 1.46
N ALA A 197 17.54 6.49 1.97
CA ALA A 197 17.27 7.85 1.50
C ALA A 197 18.53 8.44 0.85
N ALA A 198 18.32 9.27 -0.14
CA ALA A 198 19.40 9.90 -0.87
C ALA A 198 19.18 11.40 -1.02
N PHE A 199 20.26 12.16 -0.81
CA PHE A 199 20.28 13.61 -0.81
C PHE A 199 21.19 14.12 -1.93
N SER A 200 20.74 15.17 -2.56
CA SER A 200 21.54 15.90 -3.54
C SER A 200 21.46 17.38 -3.24
N SER A 201 22.62 18.04 -3.13
CA SER A 201 22.73 19.45 -2.77
C SER A 201 21.99 19.80 -1.46
N GLY A 202 22.12 18.94 -0.43
CA GLY A 202 21.51 19.12 0.89
C GLY A 202 19.97 18.96 0.91
N ARG A 203 19.36 18.34 -0.12
CA ARG A 203 17.91 18.15 -0.23
C ARG A 203 17.58 16.67 -0.39
N SER A 204 16.60 16.17 0.36
CA SER A 204 16.04 14.85 0.15
C SER A 204 15.53 14.71 -1.28
N SER A 205 16.07 13.79 -2.04
CA SER A 205 15.93 13.71 -3.50
C SER A 205 15.38 12.40 -4.00
N ALA A 206 15.67 11.29 -3.33
CA ALA A 206 15.15 9.97 -3.65
C ALA A 206 15.08 9.08 -2.40
N TYR A 207 14.27 8.02 -2.45
CA TYR A 207 14.27 6.95 -1.46
C TYR A 207 13.85 5.62 -2.10
N ALA A 208 14.14 4.52 -1.41
CA ALA A 208 13.60 3.20 -1.70
C ALA A 208 13.38 2.38 -0.43
N LEU A 209 12.32 1.57 -0.46
CA LEU A 209 12.04 0.44 0.43
C LEU A 209 12.15 -0.83 -0.40
N PHE A 210 12.93 -1.82 0.02
CA PHE A 210 13.17 -3.00 -0.80
C PHE A 210 13.59 -4.22 0.03
N ASP A 211 13.32 -5.38 -0.54
CA ASP A 211 13.78 -6.68 -0.07
C ASP A 211 14.84 -7.25 -1.02
N GLU A 212 15.59 -8.25 -0.58
CA GLU A 212 16.56 -8.98 -1.42
C GLU A 212 16.24 -10.46 -1.44
N GLU A 213 15.89 -10.95 -2.61
CA GLU A 213 15.64 -12.37 -2.87
C GLU A 213 16.71 -12.90 -3.83
N SER A 214 17.64 -13.72 -3.32
CA SER A 214 18.77 -14.24 -4.10
C SER A 214 19.61 -13.10 -4.73
N GLU A 215 19.59 -12.95 -6.03
CA GLU A 215 20.34 -11.96 -6.80
C GLU A 215 19.48 -10.76 -7.22
N THR A 216 18.22 -10.68 -6.77
CA THR A 216 17.26 -9.62 -7.15
C THR A 216 16.89 -8.76 -5.96
N ALA A 217 17.04 -7.44 -6.10
CA ALA A 217 16.45 -6.47 -5.19
C ALA A 217 15.01 -6.17 -5.63
N ILE A 218 14.04 -6.51 -4.78
CA ILE A 218 12.61 -6.27 -5.02
C ILE A 218 12.24 -4.93 -4.42
N ILE A 219 12.09 -3.91 -5.25
CA ILE A 219 11.75 -2.57 -4.82
C ILE A 219 10.25 -2.51 -4.55
N ARG A 220 9.88 -2.51 -3.27
CA ARG A 220 8.50 -2.45 -2.80
C ARG A 220 7.88 -1.07 -3.09
N GLU A 221 8.63 -0.01 -2.79
CA GLU A 221 8.33 1.36 -3.18
C GLU A 221 9.62 2.16 -3.36
N CYS A 222 9.63 3.07 -4.33
CA CYS A 222 10.64 4.10 -4.44
C CYS A 222 10.05 5.36 -5.04
N ALA A 223 10.68 6.48 -4.75
CA ALA A 223 10.40 7.74 -5.41
C ALA A 223 11.68 8.54 -5.64
N ALA A 224 11.65 9.38 -6.67
CA ALA A 224 12.69 10.34 -6.95
C ALA A 224 12.08 11.66 -7.42
N ARG A 225 12.62 12.78 -7.00
CA ARG A 225 12.27 14.08 -7.57
C ARG A 225 12.61 14.11 -9.05
N ARG A 226 11.94 14.97 -9.79
CA ARG A 226 12.22 15.17 -11.22
C ARG A 226 13.71 15.45 -11.44
N GLY A 227 14.34 14.68 -12.31
CA GLY A 227 15.77 14.76 -12.60
C GLY A 227 16.68 14.04 -11.61
N CYS A 228 16.15 13.38 -10.57
CA CYS A 228 16.93 12.69 -9.54
C CYS A 228 16.94 11.16 -9.71
N ILE A 229 16.65 10.61 -10.88
CA ILE A 229 16.82 9.18 -11.17
C ILE A 229 18.26 8.72 -10.96
N PRO A 230 19.30 9.49 -11.37
CA PRO A 230 20.70 9.14 -11.09
C PRO A 230 21.00 9.04 -9.58
N VAL A 231 20.34 9.86 -8.77
CA VAL A 231 20.45 9.84 -7.30
C VAL A 231 19.84 8.57 -6.73
N LEU A 232 18.64 8.18 -7.21
CA LEU A 232 17.99 6.90 -6.84
C LEU A 232 18.86 5.70 -7.22
N ALA A 233 19.39 5.69 -8.43
CA ALA A 233 20.28 4.63 -8.92
C ALA A 233 21.51 4.48 -8.01
N HIS A 234 22.17 5.58 -7.65
CA HIS A 234 23.30 5.55 -6.73
C HIS A 234 22.91 5.01 -5.35
N ALA A 235 21.76 5.44 -4.81
CA ALA A 235 21.25 4.96 -3.51
C ALA A 235 21.06 3.45 -3.50
N LEU A 236 20.38 2.91 -4.51
CA LEU A 236 20.15 1.47 -4.65
C LEU A 236 21.45 0.68 -4.79
N LEU A 237 22.39 1.14 -5.62
CA LEU A 237 23.70 0.52 -5.80
C LEU A 237 24.55 0.53 -4.54
N SER A 238 24.42 1.56 -3.71
CA SER A 238 25.10 1.69 -2.41
C SER A 238 24.52 0.75 -1.35
N ALA A 239 23.20 0.53 -1.37
CA ALA A 239 22.49 -0.22 -0.35
C ALA A 239 22.34 -1.72 -0.69
N SER A 240 22.46 -2.11 -1.96
CA SER A 240 22.30 -3.47 -2.46
C SER A 240 23.49 -3.92 -3.31
N LYS A 241 23.77 -5.23 -3.26
CA LYS A 241 24.76 -5.88 -4.13
C LYS A 241 24.12 -6.79 -5.18
N CYS A 242 22.80 -6.85 -5.23
CA CYS A 242 22.06 -7.64 -6.20
C CYS A 242 22.43 -7.30 -7.64
N SER A 243 22.37 -8.30 -8.52
CA SER A 243 22.65 -8.15 -9.94
C SER A 243 21.44 -7.62 -10.74
N GLU A 244 20.22 -7.81 -10.22
CA GLU A 244 18.97 -7.37 -10.82
C GLU A 244 18.14 -6.54 -9.82
N PHE A 245 17.36 -5.59 -10.34
CA PHE A 245 16.45 -4.75 -9.59
C PHE A 245 15.05 -4.82 -10.22
N SER A 246 14.06 -5.25 -9.44
CA SER A 246 12.65 -5.35 -9.86
C SER A 246 11.85 -4.22 -9.22
N PHE A 247 11.23 -3.39 -10.05
CA PHE A 247 10.52 -2.18 -9.63
C PHE A 247 9.02 -2.29 -9.84
N ARG A 248 8.27 -1.62 -8.94
CA ARG A 248 6.86 -1.25 -9.10
C ARG A 248 6.78 0.27 -9.11
N LEU A 249 6.33 0.86 -10.22
CA LEU A 249 6.46 2.29 -10.47
C LEU A 249 5.17 2.89 -11.02
N PRO A 250 4.94 4.21 -10.85
CA PRO A 250 3.95 4.92 -11.66
C PRO A 250 4.23 4.72 -13.16
N LEU A 251 3.18 4.70 -13.99
CA LEU A 251 3.35 4.48 -15.45
C LEU A 251 4.30 5.48 -16.08
N ASP A 252 4.23 6.75 -15.67
CA ASP A 252 5.03 7.84 -16.20
C ASP A 252 6.38 8.04 -15.48
N PHE A 253 6.76 7.13 -14.58
CA PHE A 253 8.03 7.24 -13.87
C PHE A 253 9.20 7.13 -14.88
N PRO A 254 10.16 8.09 -14.86
CA PRO A 254 11.15 8.24 -15.93
C PRO A 254 12.36 7.29 -15.81
N LEU A 255 12.15 6.09 -15.31
CA LEU A 255 13.07 4.97 -15.35
C LEU A 255 12.58 3.99 -16.42
N SER A 256 13.44 3.64 -17.36
CA SER A 256 13.10 2.78 -18.49
C SER A 256 14.08 1.62 -18.63
N ALA A 257 13.59 0.53 -19.19
CA ALA A 257 14.37 -0.59 -19.70
C ALA A 257 13.83 -0.96 -21.08
N ASP A 258 14.43 -1.98 -21.71
CA ASP A 258 14.04 -2.44 -23.05
C ASP A 258 12.59 -2.95 -23.11
N SER A 259 12.07 -3.43 -21.96
CA SER A 259 10.69 -3.89 -21.83
C SER A 259 10.14 -3.62 -20.42
N PHE A 260 8.83 -3.42 -20.34
CA PHE A 260 8.08 -3.39 -19.10
C PHE A 260 6.70 -3.98 -19.32
N THR A 261 6.03 -4.35 -18.24
CA THR A 261 4.61 -4.73 -18.24
C THR A 261 3.82 -3.80 -17.32
N THR A 262 2.52 -3.74 -17.53
CA THR A 262 1.60 -3.01 -16.66
C THR A 262 0.56 -3.95 -16.09
N ARG A 263 0.07 -3.65 -14.89
CA ARG A 263 -1.06 -4.38 -14.31
C ARG A 263 -1.90 -3.45 -13.42
N ASN A 264 -3.16 -3.83 -13.25
CA ASN A 264 -3.98 -3.25 -12.19
C ASN A 264 -3.39 -3.65 -10.82
N ASN A 265 -3.29 -2.68 -9.91
CA ASN A 265 -2.76 -2.91 -8.56
C ASN A 265 -3.86 -2.80 -7.50
N ALA A 266 -4.69 -1.78 -7.56
CA ALA A 266 -5.69 -1.54 -6.53
C ALA A 266 -7.07 -1.18 -7.11
N MET A 267 -8.09 -1.29 -6.25
CA MET A 267 -9.48 -1.05 -6.61
C MET A 267 -10.08 0.03 -5.71
N LEU A 268 -11.05 0.77 -6.25
CA LEU A 268 -11.87 1.75 -5.52
C LEU A 268 -13.36 1.39 -5.58
N LEU A 269 -14.04 1.58 -4.45
CA LEU A 269 -15.49 1.61 -4.35
C LEU A 269 -15.91 3.06 -4.12
N PRO A 270 -16.60 3.73 -5.08
CA PRO A 270 -17.11 5.08 -4.85
C PRO A 270 -18.31 5.06 -3.89
N LEU A 271 -18.35 5.98 -2.96
CA LEU A 271 -19.36 6.03 -1.91
C LEU A 271 -20.46 7.08 -2.16
N ASN A 272 -20.28 7.96 -3.12
CA ASN A 272 -21.26 8.99 -3.50
C ASN A 272 -21.28 9.21 -5.02
N ALA A 273 -22.18 10.08 -5.50
CA ALA A 273 -22.36 10.31 -6.93
C ALA A 273 -21.17 11.05 -7.56
N ASP A 274 -20.56 11.98 -6.80
CA ASP A 274 -19.43 12.78 -7.28
C ASP A 274 -18.18 11.91 -7.42
N SER A 275 -17.88 11.07 -6.43
CA SER A 275 -16.79 10.10 -6.48
C SER A 275 -17.00 9.07 -7.60
N ALA A 276 -18.25 8.62 -7.82
CA ALA A 276 -18.56 7.71 -8.93
C ALA A 276 -18.41 8.38 -10.32
N SER A 277 -18.58 9.70 -10.40
CA SER A 277 -18.32 10.45 -11.64
C SER A 277 -16.82 10.64 -11.87
N ALA A 278 -16.08 11.10 -10.84
CA ALA A 278 -14.65 11.33 -10.90
C ALA A 278 -13.87 10.06 -11.28
N LEU A 279 -14.32 8.89 -10.80
CA LEU A 279 -13.69 7.60 -11.10
C LEU A 279 -13.68 7.25 -12.60
N LYS A 280 -14.58 7.83 -13.40
CA LYS A 280 -14.61 7.62 -14.87
C LYS A 280 -13.49 8.37 -15.59
N ASP A 281 -12.98 9.42 -14.97
CA ASP A 281 -11.96 10.32 -15.54
C ASP A 281 -10.55 9.97 -15.04
N ILE A 282 -10.43 8.96 -14.17
CA ILE A 282 -9.14 8.51 -13.62
C ILE A 282 -8.22 8.02 -14.74
N LYS A 283 -6.98 8.45 -14.73
CA LYS A 283 -5.95 8.04 -15.68
C LYS A 283 -4.63 7.84 -14.95
N ASN A 284 -4.00 6.69 -15.21
CA ASN A 284 -2.65 6.40 -14.73
C ASN A 284 -2.48 6.63 -13.21
N ALA A 285 -3.53 6.35 -12.42
CA ALA A 285 -3.46 6.53 -10.98
C ALA A 285 -2.52 5.51 -10.35
N TYR A 286 -1.78 5.95 -9.34
CA TYR A 286 -0.78 5.15 -8.66
C TYR A 286 -1.10 4.98 -7.17
N MET A 287 -1.22 3.74 -6.75
CA MET A 287 -1.37 3.42 -5.33
C MET A 287 -0.04 3.52 -4.59
N GLY A 288 1.00 2.93 -5.15
CA GLY A 288 2.33 2.83 -4.56
C GLY A 288 2.34 1.96 -3.33
N LEU A 289 2.85 2.52 -2.26
CA LEU A 289 2.98 1.84 -0.97
C LEU A 289 1.69 1.14 -0.58
N THR A 290 1.80 -0.16 -0.38
CA THR A 290 0.76 -1.00 0.23
C THR A 290 1.26 -1.41 1.59
N LEU A 291 0.42 -1.36 2.61
CA LEU A 291 0.73 -1.89 3.93
C LEU A 291 0.54 -3.41 3.89
N GLY A 292 1.54 -4.18 4.32
CA GLY A 292 1.52 -5.65 4.29
C GLY A 292 2.31 -6.28 3.16
#